data_fc81bd0092c25d581879f1fd7ceb48f8
#
_entry.id   fc81bd0092c25d581879f1fd7ceb48f8
#
_cell.length_a   1.000
_cell.length_b   1.000
_cell.length_c   1.000
_cell.angle_alpha   90.00
_cell.angle_beta   90.00
_cell.angle_gamma   90.00
#
_symmetry.space_group_name_H-M   'P 1'
#
loop_
_entity.id
_entity.type
_entity.pdbx_description
1 polymer ?
#
loop_
_entity_poly.entity_id
_entity_poly.type
_entity_poly.pdbx_seq_one_letter_code
_entity_poly.pdbx_strand_id
1 'polypeptide(L)'
;MPVLILSSENKELERVIAEKIAQKLSYKTLNEQFLNKIADKHILERKKLVDTMNTTPSILKRISTKWWHYSLSCVELAVLEQLAEDGCVCWGLSAHLYVMVISHVLKVRLIGGHDLRLPSQRHKKEIARQERNREKWSITAFKRREADPGLYDMVINLDQIQVDEVVNTLTTTLEYPRFKAMTYSKNSLKDQALAARVKNALLKSLTDIHVHVQNGTVVVTTSSVKRERSKKIENIKEIISHVKGIGYLEVHWNKDIMTEAAMSCR
;
A
#
# COMPACT_ATOMS: atom_id res chain seq x y z
N MET A 1 -11.84 -14.48 -7.29
CA MET A 1 -10.71 -15.40 -7.02
C MET A 1 -9.88 -14.81 -5.88
N PRO A 2 -9.16 -15.60 -5.07
CA PRO A 2 -8.28 -15.04 -4.04
C PRO A 2 -7.12 -14.25 -4.64
N VAL A 3 -6.51 -13.41 -3.82
CA VAL A 3 -5.32 -12.62 -4.14
C VAL A 3 -4.19 -13.05 -3.20
N LEU A 4 -2.98 -13.18 -3.73
CA LEU A 4 -1.78 -13.43 -2.94
C LEU A 4 -0.87 -12.22 -2.96
N ILE A 5 -0.42 -11.78 -1.80
CA ILE A 5 0.59 -10.74 -1.66
C ILE A 5 1.80 -11.32 -0.93
N LEU A 6 2.96 -11.24 -1.57
CA LEU A 6 4.24 -11.61 -0.98
C LEU A 6 5.02 -10.37 -0.57
N SER A 7 5.73 -10.48 0.53
CA SER A 7 6.74 -9.52 0.99
C SER A 7 7.95 -10.30 1.47
N SER A 8 9.14 -9.95 1.03
CA SER A 8 10.35 -10.67 1.39
C SER A 8 11.55 -9.74 1.58
N GLU A 9 12.48 -10.19 2.39
CA GLU A 9 13.83 -9.63 2.50
C GLU A 9 14.68 -10.05 1.31
N ASN A 10 14.48 -11.27 0.78
CA ASN A 10 15.16 -11.79 -0.40
C ASN A 10 14.29 -11.60 -1.65
N LYS A 11 14.58 -10.55 -2.42
CA LYS A 11 13.81 -10.17 -3.63
C LYS A 11 13.87 -11.21 -4.75
N GLU A 12 14.96 -11.95 -4.84
CA GLU A 12 15.12 -12.98 -5.88
C GLU A 12 14.24 -14.19 -5.59
N LEU A 13 14.28 -14.72 -4.37
CA LEU A 13 13.40 -15.81 -3.96
C LEU A 13 11.92 -15.39 -3.95
N GLU A 14 11.61 -14.16 -3.54
CA GLU A 14 10.25 -13.59 -3.64
C GLU A 14 9.72 -13.71 -5.07
N ARG A 15 10.52 -13.28 -6.05
CA ARG A 15 10.17 -13.36 -7.47
C ARG A 15 9.97 -14.79 -7.95
N VAL A 16 10.92 -15.68 -7.65
CA VAL A 16 10.85 -17.10 -8.08
C VAL A 16 9.59 -17.78 -7.54
N ILE A 17 9.29 -17.59 -6.24
CA ILE A 17 8.11 -18.15 -5.59
C ILE A 17 6.83 -17.57 -6.21
N ALA A 18 6.78 -16.24 -6.39
CA ALA A 18 5.63 -15.56 -6.96
C ALA A 18 5.32 -16.03 -8.39
N GLU A 19 6.34 -16.14 -9.25
CA GLU A 19 6.21 -16.59 -10.63
C GLU A 19 5.73 -18.06 -10.72
N LYS A 20 6.29 -18.96 -9.90
CA LYS A 20 5.84 -20.36 -9.83
C LYS A 20 4.38 -20.48 -9.40
N ILE A 21 3.95 -19.72 -8.39
CA ILE A 21 2.55 -19.71 -7.93
C ILE A 21 1.63 -19.13 -9.01
N ALA A 22 2.00 -18.02 -9.63
CA ALA A 22 1.22 -17.41 -10.70
C ALA A 22 1.04 -18.35 -11.89
N GLN A 23 2.09 -19.06 -12.29
CA GLN A 23 2.02 -20.08 -13.34
C GLN A 23 1.09 -21.24 -12.94
N LYS A 24 1.25 -21.79 -11.73
CA LYS A 24 0.46 -22.93 -11.25
C LYS A 24 -1.04 -22.62 -11.15
N LEU A 25 -1.40 -21.38 -10.76
CA LEU A 25 -2.78 -20.96 -10.59
C LEU A 25 -3.36 -20.22 -11.82
N SER A 26 -2.56 -20.00 -12.86
CA SER A 26 -2.91 -19.13 -14.00
C SER A 26 -3.33 -17.73 -13.57
N TYR A 27 -2.67 -17.18 -12.57
CA TYR A 27 -2.93 -15.84 -12.02
C TYR A 27 -2.10 -14.78 -12.73
N LYS A 28 -2.65 -13.55 -12.79
CA LYS A 28 -1.91 -12.37 -13.23
C LYS A 28 -0.80 -12.03 -12.22
N THR A 29 0.29 -11.44 -12.71
CA THR A 29 1.39 -10.97 -11.86
C THR A 29 1.37 -9.45 -11.74
N LEU A 30 1.60 -8.96 -10.53
CA LEU A 30 1.72 -7.55 -10.22
C LEU A 30 3.01 -7.30 -9.45
N ASN A 31 3.98 -6.64 -10.08
CA ASN A 31 5.32 -6.46 -9.54
C ASN A 31 5.89 -5.07 -9.88
N GLU A 32 7.17 -4.83 -9.57
CA GLU A 32 7.82 -3.54 -9.79
C GLU A 32 7.81 -3.06 -11.26
N GLN A 33 7.65 -3.95 -12.24
CA GLN A 33 7.50 -3.55 -13.66
C GLN A 33 6.22 -2.74 -13.88
N PHE A 34 5.22 -2.94 -13.03
CA PHE A 34 3.98 -2.17 -13.05
C PHE A 34 4.21 -0.67 -12.79
N LEU A 35 5.30 -0.30 -12.11
CA LEU A 35 5.69 1.09 -11.90
C LEU A 35 5.92 1.85 -13.23
N ASN A 36 6.27 1.15 -14.32
CA ASN A 36 6.38 1.77 -15.65
C ASN A 36 5.01 2.32 -16.10
N LYS A 37 3.96 1.48 -16.00
CA LYS A 37 2.60 1.88 -16.36
C LYS A 37 2.08 3.03 -15.50
N ILE A 38 2.44 3.05 -14.21
CA ILE A 38 2.08 4.14 -13.30
C ILE A 38 2.81 5.43 -13.70
N ALA A 39 4.10 5.33 -14.01
CA ALA A 39 4.91 6.45 -14.45
C ALA A 39 4.33 7.11 -15.70
N ASP A 40 3.99 6.30 -16.71
CA ASP A 40 3.40 6.77 -17.97
C ASP A 40 2.02 7.41 -17.73
N LYS A 41 1.13 6.75 -16.97
CA LYS A 41 -0.23 7.24 -16.68
C LYS A 41 -0.25 8.57 -15.94
N HIS A 42 0.70 8.80 -15.03
CA HIS A 42 0.74 10.00 -14.18
C HIS A 42 1.82 11.01 -14.58
N ILE A 43 2.51 10.77 -15.70
CA ILE A 43 3.62 11.62 -16.22
C ILE A 43 4.69 11.80 -15.13
N LEU A 44 5.10 10.70 -14.51
CA LEU A 44 6.10 10.65 -13.45
C LEU A 44 7.35 9.90 -13.94
N GLU A 45 8.51 10.27 -13.43
CA GLU A 45 9.72 9.51 -13.69
C GLU A 45 9.72 8.19 -12.89
N ARG A 46 9.90 7.04 -13.58
CA ARG A 46 9.99 5.71 -12.94
C ARG A 46 10.99 5.69 -11.78
N LYS A 47 12.18 6.30 -11.96
CA LYS A 47 13.22 6.36 -10.92
C LYS A 47 12.70 7.02 -9.65
N LYS A 48 11.97 8.12 -9.77
CA LYS A 48 11.38 8.82 -8.64
C LYS A 48 10.29 8.01 -7.93
N LEU A 49 9.51 7.18 -8.67
CA LEU A 49 8.55 6.26 -8.06
C LEU A 49 9.26 5.17 -7.26
N VAL A 50 10.31 4.56 -7.82
CA VAL A 50 11.13 3.57 -7.10
C VAL A 50 11.75 4.19 -5.85
N ASP A 51 12.28 5.40 -5.94
CA ASP A 51 12.81 6.14 -4.79
C ASP A 51 11.74 6.39 -3.74
N THR A 52 10.51 6.76 -4.15
CA THR A 52 9.38 6.96 -3.24
C THR A 52 9.02 5.70 -2.47
N MET A 53 9.12 4.53 -3.09
CA MET A 53 8.82 3.23 -2.47
C MET A 53 9.91 2.75 -1.50
N ASN A 54 11.10 3.34 -1.55
CA ASN A 54 12.26 2.86 -0.79
C ASN A 54 12.87 3.92 0.16
N THR A 55 12.44 5.17 0.06
CA THR A 55 13.03 6.27 0.85
C THR A 55 11.97 7.19 1.43
N THR A 56 12.26 7.76 2.60
CA THR A 56 11.44 8.80 3.22
C THR A 56 11.69 10.17 2.60
N PRO A 57 10.74 11.12 2.71
CA PRO A 57 10.97 12.51 2.33
C PRO A 57 12.19 13.09 3.04
N SER A 58 13.01 13.83 2.31
CA SER A 58 14.23 14.44 2.87
C SER A 58 14.58 15.72 2.12
N ILE A 59 14.84 16.78 2.86
CA ILE A 59 15.31 18.06 2.31
C ILE A 59 16.65 17.87 1.61
N LEU A 60 17.54 17.06 2.18
CA LEU A 60 18.85 16.74 1.60
C LEU A 60 18.76 16.03 0.25
N LYS A 61 17.73 15.20 0.06
CA LYS A 61 17.46 14.47 -1.20
C LYS A 61 16.56 15.26 -2.16
N ARG A 62 16.19 16.50 -1.82
CA ARG A 62 15.25 17.33 -2.60
C ARG A 62 13.91 16.65 -2.88
N ILE A 63 13.47 15.74 -2.02
CA ILE A 63 12.17 15.09 -2.10
C ILE A 63 11.19 15.87 -1.22
N SER A 64 10.29 16.62 -1.82
CA SER A 64 9.26 17.33 -1.07
C SER A 64 8.23 16.34 -0.51
N THR A 65 7.74 16.62 0.71
CA THR A 65 6.73 15.79 1.37
C THR A 65 5.45 15.69 0.53
N LYS A 66 4.99 16.78 -0.07
CA LYS A 66 3.81 16.81 -0.93
C LYS A 66 3.97 15.89 -2.14
N TRP A 67 5.07 16.01 -2.86
CA TRP A 67 5.36 15.20 -4.03
C TRP A 67 5.48 13.72 -3.67
N TRP A 68 6.11 13.40 -2.53
CA TRP A 68 6.27 12.04 -2.04
C TRP A 68 4.91 11.38 -1.73
N HIS A 69 4.02 12.07 -1.01
CA HIS A 69 2.67 11.58 -0.72
C HIS A 69 1.85 11.39 -2.00
N TYR A 70 1.93 12.32 -2.94
CA TYR A 70 1.25 12.20 -4.22
C TYR A 70 1.75 10.98 -5.01
N SER A 71 3.06 10.80 -5.15
CA SER A 71 3.65 9.66 -5.86
C SER A 71 3.30 8.32 -5.21
N LEU A 72 3.32 8.26 -3.87
CA LEU A 72 2.88 7.07 -3.13
C LEU A 72 1.40 6.77 -3.38
N SER A 73 0.55 7.80 -3.43
CA SER A 73 -0.88 7.63 -3.72
C SER A 73 -1.16 7.17 -5.15
N CYS A 74 -0.30 7.50 -6.12
CA CYS A 74 -0.40 6.95 -7.48
C CYS A 74 -0.14 5.43 -7.48
N VAL A 75 0.84 4.96 -6.71
CA VAL A 75 1.13 3.52 -6.57
C VAL A 75 -0.02 2.83 -5.83
N GLU A 76 -0.46 3.37 -4.70
CA GLU A 76 -1.59 2.85 -3.92
C GLU A 76 -2.83 2.67 -4.79
N LEU A 77 -3.24 3.71 -5.53
CA LEU A 77 -4.38 3.66 -6.43
C LEU A 77 -4.25 2.58 -7.48
N ALA A 78 -3.14 2.55 -8.21
CA ALA A 78 -2.93 1.62 -9.30
C ALA A 78 -2.88 0.16 -8.81
N VAL A 79 -2.25 -0.09 -7.65
CA VAL A 79 -2.22 -1.42 -7.03
C VAL A 79 -3.62 -1.86 -6.61
N LEU A 80 -4.39 -1.01 -5.90
CA LEU A 80 -5.73 -1.35 -5.46
C LEU A 80 -6.70 -1.60 -6.62
N GLU A 81 -6.60 -0.83 -7.71
CA GLU A 81 -7.40 -1.05 -8.93
C GLU A 81 -7.10 -2.42 -9.55
N GLN A 82 -5.84 -2.85 -9.58
CA GLN A 82 -5.47 -4.16 -10.12
C GLN A 82 -5.87 -5.32 -9.20
N LEU A 83 -5.71 -5.16 -7.88
CA LEU A 83 -6.13 -6.18 -6.91
C LEU A 83 -7.66 -6.39 -6.93
N ALA A 84 -8.43 -5.35 -7.26
CA ALA A 84 -9.89 -5.45 -7.37
C ALA A 84 -10.38 -6.32 -8.55
N GLU A 85 -9.50 -6.64 -9.51
CA GLU A 85 -9.78 -7.55 -10.62
C GLU A 85 -9.73 -9.04 -10.22
N ASP A 86 -9.29 -9.38 -9.00
CA ASP A 86 -9.11 -10.73 -8.45
C ASP A 86 -8.05 -11.60 -9.23
N GLY A 87 -7.65 -12.74 -8.63
CA GLY A 87 -6.78 -13.72 -9.31
C GLY A 87 -5.38 -13.18 -9.62
N CYS A 88 -4.73 -12.58 -8.65
CA CYS A 88 -3.44 -11.91 -8.80
C CYS A 88 -2.42 -12.38 -7.76
N VAL A 89 -1.15 -12.51 -8.17
CA VAL A 89 0.01 -12.60 -7.27
C VAL A 89 0.77 -11.29 -7.32
N CYS A 90 0.86 -10.59 -6.19
CA CYS A 90 1.51 -9.30 -6.06
C CYS A 90 2.77 -9.38 -5.19
N TRP A 91 3.87 -8.78 -5.65
CA TRP A 91 5.11 -8.68 -4.86
C TRP A 91 5.90 -7.40 -5.19
N GLY A 92 6.79 -6.99 -4.30
CA GLY A 92 7.68 -5.83 -4.48
C GLY A 92 7.00 -4.46 -4.43
N LEU A 93 5.66 -4.38 -4.24
CA LEU A 93 4.89 -3.13 -4.23
C LEU A 93 4.32 -2.74 -2.86
N SER A 94 4.68 -3.46 -1.79
CA SER A 94 4.17 -3.26 -0.43
C SER A 94 2.63 -3.29 -0.31
N ALA A 95 1.99 -4.02 -1.20
CA ALA A 95 0.54 -4.09 -1.33
C ALA A 95 -0.17 -4.56 -0.04
N HIS A 96 0.50 -5.36 0.80
CA HIS A 96 -0.01 -5.81 2.10
C HIS A 96 -0.33 -4.64 3.05
N LEU A 97 0.34 -3.49 2.91
CA LEU A 97 0.08 -2.30 3.71
C LEU A 97 -1.19 -1.55 3.28
N TYR A 98 -1.64 -1.74 2.04
CA TYR A 98 -2.87 -1.13 1.52
C TYR A 98 -4.13 -1.94 1.86
N VAL A 99 -4.04 -3.28 1.96
CA VAL A 99 -5.21 -4.18 2.03
C VAL A 99 -5.32 -4.94 3.36
N MET A 100 -4.99 -4.32 4.47
CA MET A 100 -4.90 -5.00 5.79
C MET A 100 -6.18 -5.72 6.23
N VAL A 101 -7.36 -5.23 5.89
CA VAL A 101 -8.66 -5.73 6.34
C VAL A 101 -9.44 -6.53 5.28
N ILE A 102 -8.82 -6.87 4.15
CA ILE A 102 -9.49 -7.58 3.06
C ILE A 102 -9.32 -9.09 3.24
N SER A 103 -10.42 -9.80 3.53
CA SER A 103 -10.39 -11.21 3.92
C SER A 103 -9.97 -12.19 2.82
N HIS A 104 -10.22 -11.89 1.53
CA HIS A 104 -9.84 -12.76 0.42
C HIS A 104 -8.43 -12.51 -0.12
N VAL A 105 -7.64 -11.71 0.59
CA VAL A 105 -6.22 -11.46 0.30
C VAL A 105 -5.37 -12.21 1.31
N LEU A 106 -4.57 -13.16 0.84
CA LEU A 106 -3.56 -13.85 1.62
C LEU A 106 -2.28 -13.03 1.61
N LYS A 107 -1.85 -12.55 2.77
CA LYS A 107 -0.62 -11.76 2.96
C LYS A 107 0.45 -12.63 3.59
N VAL A 108 1.57 -12.79 2.92
CA VAL A 108 2.67 -13.67 3.35
C VAL A 108 3.98 -12.91 3.44
N ARG A 109 4.66 -13.06 4.56
CA ARG A 109 6.04 -12.61 4.76
C ARG A 109 6.99 -13.79 4.60
N LEU A 110 7.94 -13.65 3.70
CA LEU A 110 9.05 -14.59 3.51
C LEU A 110 10.29 -14.01 4.18
N ILE A 111 10.88 -14.75 5.11
CA ILE A 111 12.10 -14.35 5.84
C ILE A 111 13.23 -15.34 5.57
N GLY A 112 14.48 -14.93 5.72
CA GLY A 112 15.64 -15.77 5.45
C GLY A 112 15.88 -16.00 3.97
N GLY A 113 16.45 -17.16 3.63
CA GLY A 113 16.83 -17.50 2.25
C GLY A 113 18.06 -16.73 1.75
N HIS A 114 18.81 -16.14 2.63
CA HIS A 114 20.09 -15.54 2.29
C HIS A 114 21.14 -16.67 2.22
N ASP A 115 21.94 -16.67 1.15
CA ASP A 115 23.05 -17.64 1.05
C ASP A 115 24.02 -17.42 2.21
N LEU A 116 23.86 -18.23 3.25
CA LEU A 116 24.68 -18.19 4.47
C LEU A 116 26.12 -18.67 4.24
N ARG A 117 26.46 -19.08 3.01
CA ARG A 117 27.80 -19.48 2.64
C ARG A 117 28.71 -18.25 2.56
N LEU A 118 29.06 -17.71 3.75
CA LEU A 118 30.00 -16.60 3.95
C LEU A 118 29.55 -15.23 3.38
N PRO A 119 28.45 -14.63 3.85
CA PRO A 119 28.23 -13.23 3.53
C PRO A 119 29.37 -12.40 4.14
N SER A 120 30.09 -11.67 3.31
CA SER A 120 31.11 -10.74 3.80
C SER A 120 30.48 -9.79 4.83
N GLN A 121 31.30 -9.31 5.78
CA GLN A 121 30.84 -8.31 6.77
C GLN A 121 30.15 -7.09 6.10
N ARG A 122 30.61 -6.75 4.89
CA ARG A 122 30.04 -5.67 4.07
C ARG A 122 28.61 -6.00 3.62
N HIS A 123 28.34 -7.23 3.21
CA HIS A 123 27.02 -7.67 2.77
C HIS A 123 26.01 -7.67 3.93
N LYS A 124 26.38 -8.17 5.11
CA LYS A 124 25.55 -8.11 6.33
C LYS A 124 25.21 -6.68 6.73
N LYS A 125 26.16 -5.74 6.65
CA LYS A 125 25.92 -4.31 6.93
C LYS A 125 24.96 -3.68 5.93
N GLU A 126 25.05 -4.06 4.65
CA GLU A 126 24.16 -3.55 3.61
C GLU A 126 22.73 -4.03 3.80
N ILE A 127 22.49 -5.32 4.06
CA ILE A 127 21.17 -5.88 4.39
C ILE A 127 20.57 -5.11 5.59
N ALA A 128 21.30 -5.02 6.70
CA ALA A 128 20.82 -4.31 7.88
C ALA A 128 20.54 -2.82 7.65
N ARG A 129 21.23 -2.19 6.69
CA ARG A 129 20.96 -0.80 6.27
C ARG A 129 19.66 -0.71 5.47
N GLN A 130 19.44 -1.65 4.55
CA GLN A 130 18.21 -1.72 3.73
C GLN A 130 17.00 -1.96 4.62
N GLU A 131 17.07 -2.89 5.57
CA GLU A 131 16.00 -3.17 6.53
C GLU A 131 15.65 -1.92 7.36
N ARG A 132 16.63 -1.22 7.92
CA ARG A 132 16.40 0.02 8.67
C ARG A 132 15.76 1.11 7.82
N ASN A 133 16.15 1.25 6.55
CA ASN A 133 15.56 2.21 5.65
C ASN A 133 14.11 1.84 5.33
N ARG A 134 13.84 0.56 5.15
CA ARG A 134 12.53 0.01 4.88
C ARG A 134 11.58 0.20 6.06
N GLU A 135 12.07 -0.06 7.28
CA GLU A 135 11.30 0.20 8.51
C GLU A 135 10.95 1.69 8.65
N LYS A 136 11.93 2.58 8.49
CA LYS A 136 11.67 4.04 8.53
C LYS A 136 10.65 4.46 7.49
N TRP A 137 10.74 3.92 6.29
CA TRP A 137 9.80 4.21 5.21
C TRP A 137 8.38 3.76 5.57
N SER A 138 8.20 2.52 6.03
CA SER A 138 6.88 1.98 6.36
C SER A 138 6.23 2.71 7.55
N ILE A 139 7.01 3.09 8.57
CA ILE A 139 6.53 3.91 9.69
C ILE A 139 6.11 5.31 9.19
N THR A 140 6.89 5.91 8.29
CA THR A 140 6.57 7.25 7.76
C THR A 140 5.31 7.22 6.91
N ALA A 141 5.19 6.24 6.00
CA ALA A 141 4.09 6.11 5.04
C ALA A 141 2.78 5.62 5.68
N PHE A 142 2.86 4.62 6.58
CA PHE A 142 1.70 3.87 7.07
C PHE A 142 1.55 3.84 8.59
N LYS A 143 2.48 4.45 9.34
CA LYS A 143 2.53 4.39 10.81
C LYS A 143 2.63 2.95 11.34
N ARG A 144 3.22 2.04 10.57
CA ARG A 144 3.36 0.62 10.88
C ARG A 144 4.75 0.12 10.50
N ARG A 145 5.26 -0.86 11.24
CA ARG A 145 6.52 -1.54 10.91
C ARG A 145 6.23 -2.66 9.92
N GLU A 146 6.84 -2.61 8.74
CA GLU A 146 6.63 -3.66 7.73
C GLU A 146 7.06 -5.05 8.20
N ALA A 147 8.03 -5.14 9.09
CA ALA A 147 8.50 -6.41 9.67
C ALA A 147 7.56 -6.99 10.76
N ASP A 148 6.49 -6.27 11.16
CA ASP A 148 5.55 -6.76 12.17
C ASP A 148 4.78 -7.99 11.63
N PRO A 149 4.94 -9.18 12.28
CA PRO A 149 4.23 -10.39 11.87
C PRO A 149 2.69 -10.24 11.88
N GLY A 150 2.15 -9.35 12.72
CA GLY A 150 0.71 -9.06 12.80
C GLY A 150 0.10 -8.46 11.52
N LEU A 151 0.94 -8.03 10.56
CA LEU A 151 0.48 -7.54 9.26
C LEU A 151 0.24 -8.67 8.24
N TYR A 152 0.61 -9.90 8.55
CA TYR A 152 0.60 -11.04 7.65
C TYR A 152 -0.28 -12.17 8.17
N ASP A 153 -0.86 -12.92 7.26
CA ASP A 153 -1.60 -14.14 7.60
C ASP A 153 -0.65 -15.33 7.81
N MET A 154 0.54 -15.29 7.18
CA MET A 154 1.60 -16.29 7.33
C MET A 154 2.99 -15.65 7.29
N VAL A 155 3.91 -16.22 8.07
CA VAL A 155 5.36 -15.91 8.00
C VAL A 155 6.08 -17.24 7.76
N ILE A 156 6.90 -17.32 6.70
CA ILE A 156 7.60 -18.52 6.30
C ILE A 156 9.11 -18.25 6.28
N ASN A 157 9.86 -19.13 6.96
CA ASN A 157 11.31 -19.06 6.97
C ASN A 157 11.90 -19.93 5.84
N LEU A 158 12.51 -19.28 4.85
CA LEU A 158 13.11 -19.91 3.68
C LEU A 158 14.45 -20.62 3.97
N ASP A 159 15.03 -20.43 5.16
CA ASP A 159 16.21 -21.19 5.58
C ASP A 159 15.86 -22.65 5.94
N GLN A 160 14.57 -22.93 6.20
CA GLN A 160 14.10 -24.22 6.68
C GLN A 160 13.20 -24.96 5.69
N ILE A 161 12.59 -24.25 4.74
CA ILE A 161 11.57 -24.76 3.82
C ILE A 161 12.01 -24.50 2.38
N GLN A 162 11.94 -25.54 1.53
CA GLN A 162 12.31 -25.41 0.12
C GLN A 162 11.26 -24.62 -0.67
N VAL A 163 11.68 -23.98 -1.77
CA VAL A 163 10.83 -23.16 -2.63
C VAL A 163 9.58 -23.90 -3.09
N ASP A 164 9.71 -25.17 -3.50
CA ASP A 164 8.58 -25.96 -4.00
C ASP A 164 7.58 -26.32 -2.90
N GLU A 165 8.06 -26.53 -1.67
CA GLU A 165 7.20 -26.76 -0.50
C GLU A 165 6.44 -25.47 -0.14
N VAL A 166 7.08 -24.31 -0.22
CA VAL A 166 6.43 -22.99 -0.03
C VAL A 166 5.35 -22.79 -1.08
N VAL A 167 5.65 -23.05 -2.35
CA VAL A 167 4.67 -22.94 -3.45
C VAL A 167 3.46 -23.84 -3.20
N ASN A 168 3.67 -25.09 -2.81
CA ASN A 168 2.58 -26.03 -2.50
C ASN A 168 1.75 -25.57 -1.30
N THR A 169 2.40 -25.14 -0.22
CA THR A 169 1.73 -24.62 0.99
C THR A 169 0.85 -23.42 0.66
N LEU A 170 1.38 -22.44 -0.08
CA LEU A 170 0.64 -21.23 -0.39
C LEU A 170 -0.51 -21.48 -1.37
N THR A 171 -0.31 -22.34 -2.37
CA THR A 171 -1.40 -22.71 -3.30
C THR A 171 -2.53 -23.43 -2.58
N THR A 172 -2.23 -24.38 -1.69
CA THR A 172 -3.24 -25.06 -0.87
C THR A 172 -3.95 -24.11 0.09
N THR A 173 -3.21 -23.17 0.70
CA THR A 173 -3.80 -22.17 1.61
C THR A 173 -4.80 -21.28 0.91
N LEU A 174 -4.54 -20.88 -0.36
CA LEU A 174 -5.46 -20.05 -1.14
C LEU A 174 -6.80 -20.77 -1.45
N GLU A 175 -6.86 -22.10 -1.37
CA GLU A 175 -8.09 -22.88 -1.57
C GLU A 175 -9.02 -22.84 -0.34
N TYR A 176 -8.51 -22.44 0.83
CA TYR A 176 -9.32 -22.40 2.05
C TYR A 176 -10.52 -21.46 1.91
N PRO A 177 -11.69 -21.83 2.47
CA PRO A 177 -12.92 -21.03 2.38
C PRO A 177 -12.75 -19.59 2.83
N ARG A 178 -11.86 -19.33 3.79
CA ARG A 178 -11.53 -18.00 4.29
C ARG A 178 -11.05 -17.04 3.20
N PHE A 179 -10.29 -17.55 2.21
CA PHE A 179 -9.73 -16.75 1.13
C PHE A 179 -10.62 -16.69 -0.11
N LYS A 180 -11.80 -17.32 -0.10
CA LYS A 180 -12.75 -17.14 -1.21
C LYS A 180 -13.27 -15.70 -1.25
N ALA A 181 -13.22 -15.14 -2.44
CA ALA A 181 -13.68 -13.77 -2.67
C ALA A 181 -15.20 -13.68 -2.54
N MET A 182 -15.69 -13.19 -1.40
CA MET A 182 -17.11 -12.95 -1.11
C MET A 182 -17.52 -11.54 -1.52
N THR A 183 -18.81 -11.30 -1.74
CA THR A 183 -19.35 -9.98 -2.13
C THR A 183 -18.90 -8.86 -1.20
N TYR A 184 -18.96 -9.09 0.12
CA TYR A 184 -18.53 -8.12 1.12
C TYR A 184 -17.06 -7.72 0.96
N SER A 185 -16.15 -8.70 0.87
CA SER A 185 -14.72 -8.41 0.75
C SER A 185 -14.34 -7.78 -0.59
N LYS A 186 -15.07 -8.11 -1.67
CA LYS A 186 -14.93 -7.44 -2.96
C LYS A 186 -15.38 -5.98 -2.90
N ASN A 187 -16.50 -5.71 -2.25
CA ASN A 187 -17.00 -4.34 -2.06
C ASN A 187 -16.03 -3.53 -1.18
N SER A 188 -15.51 -4.10 -0.09
CA SER A 188 -14.48 -3.45 0.73
C SER A 188 -13.23 -3.07 -0.08
N LEU A 189 -12.77 -3.95 -0.99
CA LEU A 189 -11.62 -3.64 -1.84
C LEU A 189 -11.94 -2.55 -2.88
N LYS A 190 -13.16 -2.54 -3.45
CA LYS A 190 -13.64 -1.48 -4.33
C LYS A 190 -13.75 -0.14 -3.61
N ASP A 191 -14.24 -0.13 -2.37
CA ASP A 191 -14.30 1.08 -1.54
C ASP A 191 -12.90 1.62 -1.23
N GLN A 192 -11.93 0.74 -0.94
CA GLN A 192 -10.53 1.14 -0.77
C GLN A 192 -9.92 1.71 -2.06
N ALA A 193 -10.21 1.11 -3.22
CA ALA A 193 -9.76 1.63 -4.50
C ALA A 193 -10.39 3.00 -4.82
N LEU A 194 -11.68 3.19 -4.47
CA LEU A 194 -12.36 4.48 -4.59
C LEU A 194 -11.75 5.53 -3.64
N ALA A 195 -11.47 5.15 -2.39
CA ALA A 195 -10.79 6.03 -1.43
C ALA A 195 -9.42 6.48 -1.95
N ALA A 196 -8.61 5.56 -2.50
CA ALA A 196 -7.33 5.87 -3.10
C ALA A 196 -7.46 6.80 -4.32
N ARG A 197 -8.49 6.62 -5.13
CA ARG A 197 -8.77 7.48 -6.31
C ARG A 197 -9.11 8.90 -5.88
N VAL A 198 -9.99 9.07 -4.90
CA VAL A 198 -10.33 10.38 -4.32
C VAL A 198 -9.11 11.02 -3.67
N LYS A 199 -8.37 10.27 -2.85
CA LYS A 199 -7.13 10.74 -2.21
C LYS A 199 -6.11 11.22 -3.24
N ASN A 200 -5.88 10.45 -4.32
CA ASN A 200 -4.95 10.82 -5.38
C ASN A 200 -5.37 12.11 -6.10
N ALA A 201 -6.67 12.27 -6.39
CA ALA A 201 -7.18 13.49 -7.01
C ALA A 201 -6.98 14.72 -6.11
N LEU A 202 -7.29 14.60 -4.82
CA LEU A 202 -7.16 15.68 -3.85
C LEU A 202 -5.71 16.06 -3.54
N LEU A 203 -4.78 15.09 -3.50
CA LEU A 203 -3.35 15.34 -3.18
C LEU A 203 -2.63 16.20 -4.22
N LYS A 204 -3.19 16.40 -5.40
CA LYS A 204 -2.67 17.37 -6.38
C LYS A 204 -2.70 18.80 -5.83
N SER A 205 -3.74 19.15 -5.07
CA SER A 205 -3.97 20.50 -4.56
C SER A 205 -3.84 20.60 -3.03
N LEU A 206 -4.25 19.57 -2.31
CA LEU A 206 -4.32 19.53 -0.84
C LEU A 206 -3.27 18.59 -0.27
N THR A 207 -2.78 18.85 0.93
CA THR A 207 -1.73 18.03 1.58
C THR A 207 -2.21 17.33 2.85
N ASP A 208 -3.18 17.92 3.55
CA ASP A 208 -3.71 17.41 4.82
C ASP A 208 -5.12 16.85 4.58
N ILE A 209 -5.15 15.60 4.12
CA ILE A 209 -6.39 14.89 3.82
C ILE A 209 -6.30 13.42 4.25
N HIS A 210 -7.37 12.94 4.85
CA HIS A 210 -7.64 11.52 5.04
C HIS A 210 -8.96 11.19 4.34
N VAL A 211 -8.96 10.12 3.57
CA VAL A 211 -10.15 9.69 2.82
C VAL A 211 -10.52 8.29 3.27
N HIS A 212 -11.78 8.12 3.63
CA HIS A 212 -12.38 6.83 3.92
C HIS A 212 -13.62 6.66 3.05
N VAL A 213 -13.87 5.45 2.58
CA VAL A 213 -15.07 5.13 1.79
C VAL A 213 -15.73 3.89 2.37
N GLN A 214 -17.05 3.95 2.48
CA GLN A 214 -17.86 2.82 2.88
C GLN A 214 -19.18 2.83 2.08
N ASN A 215 -19.42 1.75 1.35
CA ASN A 215 -20.61 1.59 0.50
C ASN A 215 -20.87 2.79 -0.42
N GLY A 216 -19.80 3.32 -1.05
CA GLY A 216 -19.89 4.47 -1.95
C GLY A 216 -20.03 5.84 -1.27
N THR A 217 -20.16 5.90 0.06
CA THR A 217 -20.09 7.16 0.83
C THR A 217 -18.64 7.52 1.08
N VAL A 218 -18.22 8.67 0.59
CA VAL A 218 -16.86 9.21 0.73
C VAL A 218 -16.81 10.18 1.88
N VAL A 219 -15.96 9.92 2.86
CA VAL A 219 -15.67 10.81 3.99
C VAL A 219 -14.28 11.37 3.82
N VAL A 220 -14.17 12.70 3.66
CA VAL A 220 -12.90 13.43 3.58
C VAL A 220 -12.66 14.16 4.90
N THR A 221 -11.63 13.79 5.64
CA THR A 221 -11.23 14.48 6.87
C THR A 221 -10.01 15.36 6.58
N THR A 222 -10.08 16.63 6.98
CA THR A 222 -9.02 17.62 6.71
C THR A 222 -8.99 18.70 7.79
N SER A 223 -7.95 19.55 7.78
CA SER A 223 -7.81 20.69 8.69
C SER A 223 -7.99 22.00 7.94
N SER A 224 -8.65 23.00 8.56
CA SER A 224 -8.72 24.36 8.05
C SER A 224 -9.17 25.35 9.13
N VAL A 225 -8.71 26.59 9.06
CA VAL A 225 -9.25 27.67 9.88
C VAL A 225 -10.70 27.99 9.50
N LYS A 226 -11.53 28.37 10.48
CA LYS A 226 -12.98 28.53 10.29
C LYS A 226 -13.37 29.36 9.05
N ARG A 227 -12.68 30.48 8.82
CA ARG A 227 -12.99 31.42 7.69
C ARG A 227 -12.72 30.82 6.30
N GLU A 228 -11.87 29.79 6.19
CA GLU A 228 -11.48 29.19 4.91
C GLU A 228 -12.23 27.87 4.62
N ARG A 229 -13.03 27.39 5.58
CA ARG A 229 -13.71 26.08 5.46
C ARG A 229 -14.65 26.01 4.25
N SER A 230 -15.46 27.04 4.03
CA SER A 230 -16.40 27.07 2.89
C SER A 230 -15.66 26.96 1.55
N LYS A 231 -14.61 27.76 1.36
CA LYS A 231 -13.79 27.71 0.15
C LYS A 231 -13.11 26.36 -0.04
N LYS A 232 -12.63 25.75 1.05
CA LYS A 232 -12.00 24.42 1.00
C LYS A 232 -13.01 23.33 0.66
N ILE A 233 -14.25 23.41 1.18
CA ILE A 233 -15.34 22.49 0.81
C ILE A 233 -15.66 22.59 -0.68
N GLU A 234 -15.80 23.81 -1.22
CA GLU A 234 -16.08 24.03 -2.64
C GLU A 234 -14.98 23.42 -3.52
N ASN A 235 -13.72 23.68 -3.19
CA ASN A 235 -12.58 23.07 -3.90
C ASN A 235 -12.59 21.54 -3.84
N ILE A 236 -12.88 20.95 -2.66
CA ILE A 236 -13.00 19.49 -2.51
C ILE A 236 -14.14 18.98 -3.39
N LYS A 237 -15.31 19.61 -3.36
CA LYS A 237 -16.48 19.21 -4.17
C LYS A 237 -16.19 19.29 -5.66
N GLU A 238 -15.53 20.36 -6.10
CA GLU A 238 -15.13 20.55 -7.50
C GLU A 238 -14.21 19.42 -7.97
N ILE A 239 -13.11 19.14 -7.22
CA ILE A 239 -12.17 18.09 -7.58
C ILE A 239 -12.86 16.72 -7.61
N ILE A 240 -13.69 16.42 -6.60
CA ILE A 240 -14.36 15.13 -6.46
C ILE A 240 -15.45 14.94 -7.51
N SER A 241 -16.09 15.98 -8.03
CA SER A 241 -17.11 15.87 -9.08
C SER A 241 -16.61 15.16 -10.35
N HIS A 242 -15.30 15.18 -10.58
CA HIS A 242 -14.66 14.49 -11.71
C HIS A 242 -14.29 13.02 -11.40
N VAL A 243 -14.51 12.54 -10.16
CA VAL A 243 -14.21 11.16 -9.76
C VAL A 243 -15.46 10.30 -9.85
N LYS A 244 -15.40 9.25 -10.69
CA LYS A 244 -16.53 8.32 -10.88
C LYS A 244 -16.69 7.37 -9.68
N GLY A 245 -17.94 7.02 -9.37
CA GLY A 245 -18.26 5.98 -8.38
C GLY A 245 -18.59 6.51 -6.98
N ILE A 246 -18.75 7.83 -6.82
CA ILE A 246 -19.11 8.47 -5.55
C ILE A 246 -20.65 8.57 -5.46
N GLY A 247 -21.21 7.98 -4.40
CA GLY A 247 -22.63 8.10 -4.10
C GLY A 247 -22.93 9.33 -3.25
N TYR A 248 -22.17 9.53 -2.18
CA TYR A 248 -22.34 10.63 -1.25
C TYR A 248 -20.98 11.13 -0.75
N LEU A 249 -20.88 12.44 -0.43
CA LEU A 249 -19.66 13.09 0.09
C LEU A 249 -19.93 13.78 1.41
N GLU A 250 -19.12 13.44 2.40
CA GLU A 250 -19.03 14.14 3.68
C GLU A 250 -17.64 14.76 3.85
N VAL A 251 -17.58 15.97 4.40
CA VAL A 251 -16.32 16.64 4.74
C VAL A 251 -16.29 16.89 6.23
N HIS A 252 -15.33 16.24 6.91
CA HIS A 252 -15.11 16.35 8.34
C HIS A 252 -13.87 17.18 8.63
N TRP A 253 -13.88 17.87 9.77
CA TRP A 253 -12.74 18.66 10.23
C TRP A 253 -12.02 17.94 11.34
N ASN A 254 -10.70 17.86 11.26
CA ASN A 254 -9.90 17.44 12.40
C ASN A 254 -10.19 18.41 13.56
N LYS A 255 -10.36 17.86 14.75
CA LYS A 255 -10.48 18.67 15.95
C LYS A 255 -9.18 19.49 16.11
N ASP A 256 -9.34 20.78 16.28
CA ASP A 256 -8.22 21.70 16.44
C ASP A 256 -7.67 21.49 17.86
N ILE A 257 -6.50 20.86 17.98
CA ILE A 257 -5.82 20.58 19.27
C ILE A 257 -5.65 21.90 20.07
N MET A 258 -5.47 23.02 19.39
CA MET A 258 -5.38 24.37 20.02
C MET A 258 -6.70 24.80 20.64
N THR A 259 -7.83 24.40 20.06
CA THR A 259 -9.16 24.71 20.62
C THR A 259 -9.47 23.82 21.84
N GLU A 260 -9.05 22.56 21.85
CA GLU A 260 -9.18 21.67 23.03
C GLU A 260 -8.26 22.13 24.17
N ALA A 261 -7.01 22.52 23.88
CA ALA A 261 -6.11 23.09 24.89
C ALA A 261 -6.66 24.38 25.49
N ALA A 262 -7.25 25.27 24.69
CA ALA A 262 -7.88 26.52 25.18
C ALA A 262 -9.17 26.26 26.00
N MET A 263 -9.89 25.18 25.75
CA MET A 263 -11.08 24.78 26.53
C MET A 263 -10.72 24.06 27.84
N SER A 264 -9.60 23.34 27.90
CA SER A 264 -9.13 22.69 29.12
C SER A 264 -8.44 23.64 30.11
N CYS A 265 -8.13 24.89 29.71
CA CYS A 265 -7.57 25.93 30.56
C CYS A 265 -8.64 26.91 31.10
N ARG A 266 -9.92 26.62 30.93
CA ARG A 266 -11.06 27.28 31.57
C ARG A 266 -11.70 26.36 32.60
#